data_05401efc1a4ea87493f3457b99e89c78
#
_entry.id   05401efc1a4ea87493f3457b99e89c78
#
_cell.length_a   1.000
_cell.length_b   1.000
_cell.length_c   1.000
_cell.angle_alpha   90.00
_cell.angle_beta   90.00
_cell.angle_gamma   90.00
#
_symmetry.space_group_name_H-M   'P 1'
#
loop_
_entity.id
_entity.type
_entity.pdbx_description
1 polymer ?
#
loop_
_entity_poly.entity_id
_entity_poly.type
_entity_poly.pdbx_seq_one_letter_code
_entity_poly.pdbx_strand_id
1 'polypeptide(L)'
;MRHRVLIADPLEETGTALLREVAEVTVRPKLSEEELAQLIGDYDALIVRSGTKVTRRVIERAARLKVIGRAGIGVDNIDVDAATERGIFVVNAPSAVTTATAEHTFALLLALLRKIPQAWQSVREGKWERTKFVGNQLQGKTIGIIGLGRIGTQVARYAKAFGLRVLACDPFITEERARQLGIELRELDDLLRDADIVTVHVPLTKETRHLLDARALSLMKPTAVLVNTARGGVVDEEALYEALVQGRLAGAALDVLEHEPPKEGTASARLTQLPNVIVTPHLGASAKEAQEEAAMEVAKQVLAVLRGDFPTTAVNLPAIPADVLHALRPFMHLAERMGRFLSQFCQGRVGEVRLNYAGQIAEMEAEPLTRAFLKGLMEMRLPETVNFVNAPALARARGIRVVEERHLQPTDYASLIVATVRTHLEERSVAGAVFQGVGPRLVQIDGYRVDVAPEGHAILVEQIDRPGIIGRVGTLLGQNNINIAFMQVGRKEVGGKAVMVIMVDTPAPPELLAQLRTAHDAILDVRQVDFGPPLPLSGGMP
;
A
#
# COMPACT_ATOMS: atom_id res chain seq x y z
N MET A 1 26.41 -2.95 -7.12
CA MET A 1 26.35 -4.11 -6.19
C MET A 1 25.01 -4.80 -6.40
N ARG A 2 24.94 -6.14 -6.38
CA ARG A 2 23.64 -6.84 -6.38
C ARG A 2 22.95 -6.62 -5.04
N HIS A 3 21.62 -6.50 -5.06
CA HIS A 3 20.81 -6.45 -3.83
C HIS A 3 20.90 -7.78 -3.08
N ARG A 4 20.81 -7.74 -1.74
CA ARG A 4 20.83 -8.92 -0.87
C ARG A 4 19.44 -9.17 -0.30
N VAL A 5 18.91 -10.37 -0.52
CA VAL A 5 17.58 -10.79 -0.09
C VAL A 5 17.70 -11.92 0.92
N LEU A 6 17.09 -11.77 2.09
CA LEU A 6 16.94 -12.82 3.10
C LEU A 6 15.56 -13.45 3.01
N ILE A 7 15.48 -14.77 2.90
CA ILE A 7 14.25 -15.55 2.98
C ILE A 7 14.27 -16.30 4.32
N ALA A 8 13.40 -15.90 5.26
CA ALA A 8 13.40 -16.41 6.63
C ALA A 8 12.36 -17.50 6.90
N ASP A 9 11.46 -17.75 5.97
CA ASP A 9 10.52 -18.88 5.98
C ASP A 9 10.63 -19.67 4.67
N PRO A 10 10.21 -20.95 4.62
CA PRO A 10 10.19 -21.72 3.38
C PRO A 10 9.37 -21.02 2.30
N LEU A 11 9.96 -20.81 1.14
CA LEU A 11 9.34 -20.20 -0.05
C LEU A 11 9.49 -21.17 -1.24
N GLU A 12 8.46 -21.26 -2.07
CA GLU A 12 8.49 -22.09 -3.27
C GLU A 12 9.59 -21.64 -4.23
N GLU A 13 10.21 -22.63 -4.91
CA GLU A 13 11.38 -22.38 -5.76
C GLU A 13 11.08 -21.44 -6.92
N THR A 14 9.85 -21.38 -7.41
CA THR A 14 9.42 -20.46 -8.48
C THR A 14 9.70 -19.00 -8.13
N GLY A 15 9.36 -18.57 -6.92
CA GLY A 15 9.65 -17.22 -6.43
C GLY A 15 11.13 -17.01 -6.10
N THR A 16 11.77 -18.02 -5.50
CA THR A 16 13.19 -17.97 -5.15
C THR A 16 14.09 -17.87 -6.40
N ALA A 17 13.78 -18.61 -7.45
CA ALA A 17 14.51 -18.57 -8.73
C ALA A 17 14.44 -17.17 -9.37
N LEU A 18 13.23 -16.57 -9.41
CA LEU A 18 13.04 -15.21 -9.93
C LEU A 18 13.90 -14.17 -9.17
N LEU A 19 14.00 -14.29 -7.85
CA LEU A 19 14.85 -13.40 -7.04
C LEU A 19 16.34 -13.58 -7.33
N ARG A 20 16.80 -14.83 -7.53
CA ARG A 20 18.21 -15.15 -7.82
C ARG A 20 18.71 -14.60 -9.15
N GLU A 21 17.82 -14.35 -10.12
CA GLU A 21 18.20 -13.72 -11.39
C GLU A 21 18.76 -12.30 -11.19
N VAL A 22 18.27 -11.57 -10.18
CA VAL A 22 18.53 -10.13 -9.97
C VAL A 22 19.30 -9.83 -8.69
N ALA A 23 19.20 -10.70 -7.67
CA ALA A 23 19.71 -10.47 -6.33
C ALA A 23 20.55 -11.66 -5.79
N GLU A 24 21.34 -11.39 -4.77
CA GLU A 24 21.97 -12.42 -3.94
C GLU A 24 20.96 -12.90 -2.89
N VAL A 25 20.52 -14.16 -3.00
CA VAL A 25 19.47 -14.72 -2.13
C VAL A 25 20.07 -15.65 -1.09
N THR A 26 19.81 -15.36 0.18
CA THR A 26 20.13 -16.21 1.31
C THR A 26 18.85 -16.81 1.89
N VAL A 27 18.76 -18.14 1.97
CA VAL A 27 17.60 -18.82 2.57
C VAL A 27 18.02 -19.35 3.95
N ARG A 28 17.36 -18.84 5.00
CA ARG A 28 17.59 -19.26 6.39
C ARG A 28 16.25 -19.38 7.12
N PRO A 29 15.55 -20.49 7.01
CA PRO A 29 14.28 -20.72 7.70
C PRO A 29 14.46 -20.97 9.19
N LYS A 30 13.40 -20.65 9.96
CA LYS A 30 13.33 -20.89 11.42
C LYS A 30 14.32 -20.08 12.25
N LEU A 31 14.66 -18.87 11.83
CA LEU A 31 15.43 -17.93 12.64
C LEU A 31 14.60 -17.50 13.86
N SER A 32 15.24 -17.47 15.02
CA SER A 32 14.72 -16.77 16.19
C SER A 32 14.70 -15.26 15.94
N GLU A 33 13.93 -14.50 16.72
CA GLU A 33 13.90 -13.03 16.64
C GLU A 33 15.30 -12.43 16.84
N GLU A 34 16.08 -12.98 17.77
CA GLU A 34 17.44 -12.56 18.09
C GLU A 34 18.39 -12.73 16.90
N GLU A 35 18.39 -13.93 16.29
CA GLU A 35 19.22 -14.23 15.11
C GLU A 35 18.81 -13.37 13.92
N LEU A 36 17.53 -13.17 13.70
CA LEU A 36 17.03 -12.29 12.63
C LEU A 36 17.48 -10.84 12.85
N ALA A 37 17.38 -10.34 14.08
CA ALA A 37 17.81 -8.97 14.43
C ALA A 37 19.34 -8.76 14.26
N GLN A 38 20.15 -9.81 14.41
CA GLN A 38 21.60 -9.73 14.19
C GLN A 38 21.97 -9.72 12.70
N LEU A 39 21.20 -10.40 11.86
CA LEU A 39 21.52 -10.59 10.44
C LEU A 39 20.92 -9.51 9.54
N ILE A 40 19.75 -8.98 9.90
CA ILE A 40 18.91 -8.18 9.00
C ILE A 40 19.58 -6.90 8.49
N GLY A 41 20.52 -6.35 9.25
CA GLY A 41 21.24 -5.11 8.89
C GLY A 41 21.99 -5.18 7.56
N ASP A 42 22.34 -6.38 7.10
CA ASP A 42 23.11 -6.62 5.88
C ASP A 42 22.24 -6.80 4.62
N TYR A 43 20.92 -6.85 4.74
CA TYR A 43 20.01 -7.19 3.66
C TYR A 43 19.19 -5.98 3.21
N ASP A 44 18.92 -5.93 1.89
CA ASP A 44 18.07 -4.91 1.26
C ASP A 44 16.58 -5.33 1.25
N ALA A 45 16.30 -6.64 1.31
CA ALA A 45 14.94 -7.18 1.38
C ALA A 45 14.84 -8.39 2.31
N LEU A 46 13.69 -8.54 2.95
CA LEU A 46 13.32 -9.69 3.78
C LEU A 46 12.03 -10.31 3.23
N ILE A 47 12.00 -11.64 3.09
CA ILE A 47 10.78 -12.37 2.75
C ILE A 47 10.44 -13.34 3.88
N VAL A 48 9.17 -13.28 4.33
CA VAL A 48 8.61 -14.10 5.40
C VAL A 48 7.28 -14.73 5.00
N ARG A 49 6.86 -15.73 5.76
CA ARG A 49 5.48 -16.24 5.82
C ARG A 49 4.91 -15.97 7.21
N SER A 50 4.10 -16.88 7.75
CA SER A 50 3.50 -16.76 9.08
C SER A 50 4.43 -17.20 10.22
N GLY A 51 5.49 -17.94 9.92
CA GLY A 51 6.39 -18.53 10.94
C GLY A 51 7.32 -17.52 11.58
N THR A 52 7.81 -16.55 10.82
CA THR A 52 8.76 -15.55 11.29
C THR A 52 8.06 -14.27 11.75
N LYS A 53 8.38 -13.80 12.96
CA LYS A 53 7.90 -12.50 13.49
C LYS A 53 8.90 -11.41 13.18
N VAL A 54 8.44 -10.32 12.57
CA VAL A 54 9.24 -9.14 12.23
C VAL A 54 8.80 -8.01 13.16
N THR A 55 9.37 -7.99 14.35
CA THR A 55 9.02 -7.04 15.42
C THR A 55 9.73 -5.70 15.21
N ARG A 56 9.32 -4.68 15.96
CA ARG A 56 10.01 -3.37 16.02
C ARG A 56 11.51 -3.53 16.26
N ARG A 57 11.91 -4.43 17.17
CA ARG A 57 13.32 -4.69 17.47
C ARG A 57 14.11 -5.16 16.25
N VAL A 58 13.54 -6.03 15.42
CA VAL A 58 14.15 -6.49 14.16
C VAL A 58 14.28 -5.32 13.19
N ILE A 59 13.20 -4.54 13.04
CA ILE A 59 13.12 -3.41 12.11
C ILE A 59 14.12 -2.31 12.49
N GLU A 60 14.32 -2.03 13.77
CA GLU A 60 15.30 -1.05 14.26
C GLU A 60 16.75 -1.43 13.93
N ARG A 61 17.05 -2.72 13.81
CA ARG A 61 18.38 -3.22 13.41
C ARG A 61 18.58 -3.28 11.89
N ALA A 62 17.52 -3.13 11.12
CA ALA A 62 17.53 -3.25 9.66
C ALA A 62 18.09 -2.00 8.97
N ALA A 63 19.41 -1.81 8.98
CA ALA A 63 20.07 -0.60 8.49
C ALA A 63 19.87 -0.35 6.98
N ARG A 64 19.77 -1.40 6.17
CA ARG A 64 19.71 -1.34 4.70
C ARG A 64 18.35 -1.74 4.12
N LEU A 65 17.45 -2.26 4.95
CA LEU A 65 16.23 -2.88 4.50
C LEU A 65 15.30 -1.86 3.82
N LYS A 66 14.86 -2.18 2.61
CA LYS A 66 13.95 -1.36 1.81
C LYS A 66 12.56 -1.95 1.76
N VAL A 67 12.45 -3.29 1.85
CA VAL A 67 11.17 -3.99 1.69
C VAL A 67 11.11 -5.25 2.52
N ILE A 68 9.93 -5.49 3.11
CA ILE A 68 9.55 -6.75 3.73
C ILE A 68 8.42 -7.35 2.88
N GLY A 69 8.65 -8.52 2.30
CA GLY A 69 7.65 -9.27 1.54
C GLY A 69 7.03 -10.38 2.39
N ARG A 70 5.70 -10.42 2.46
CA ARG A 70 4.98 -11.51 3.10
C ARG A 70 4.31 -12.40 2.05
N ALA A 71 4.75 -13.65 1.90
CA ALA A 71 4.14 -14.61 0.99
C ALA A 71 2.79 -15.11 1.56
N GLY A 72 1.73 -14.33 1.33
CA GLY A 72 0.34 -14.51 1.78
C GLY A 72 -0.36 -13.17 2.00
N ILE A 73 -1.56 -13.14 2.59
CA ILE A 73 -2.38 -11.91 2.75
C ILE A 73 -2.06 -11.17 4.05
N GLY A 74 -2.23 -11.84 5.19
CA GLY A 74 -2.15 -11.18 6.50
C GLY A 74 -0.72 -10.81 6.86
N VAL A 75 -0.56 -9.67 7.53
CA VAL A 75 0.74 -9.14 7.95
C VAL A 75 0.83 -9.02 9.48
N ASP A 76 0.01 -9.76 10.19
CA ASP A 76 -0.11 -9.71 11.65
C ASP A 76 1.20 -10.04 12.40
N ASN A 77 2.12 -10.73 11.72
CA ASN A 77 3.46 -11.05 12.22
C ASN A 77 4.52 -9.98 11.91
N ILE A 78 4.15 -8.85 11.31
CA ILE A 78 5.05 -7.74 10.94
C ILE A 78 4.58 -6.46 11.65
N ASP A 79 5.48 -5.75 12.33
CA ASP A 79 5.22 -4.41 12.86
C ASP A 79 5.22 -3.40 11.69
N VAL A 80 4.05 -3.23 11.08
CA VAL A 80 3.86 -2.37 9.91
C VAL A 80 4.11 -0.89 10.24
N ASP A 81 3.78 -0.47 11.46
CA ASP A 81 3.99 0.92 11.90
C ASP A 81 5.49 1.22 12.00
N ALA A 82 6.27 0.34 12.65
CA ALA A 82 7.72 0.49 12.72
C ALA A 82 8.37 0.47 11.32
N ALA A 83 7.90 -0.41 10.42
CA ALA A 83 8.37 -0.44 9.04
C ALA A 83 8.07 0.89 8.31
N THR A 84 6.87 1.44 8.50
CA THR A 84 6.45 2.72 7.91
C THR A 84 7.28 3.90 8.41
N GLU A 85 7.52 3.97 9.72
CA GLU A 85 8.38 5.00 10.32
C GLU A 85 9.78 5.02 9.71
N ARG A 86 10.33 3.83 9.39
CA ARG A 86 11.65 3.68 8.79
C ARG A 86 11.65 3.71 7.25
N GLY A 87 10.50 3.92 6.62
CA GLY A 87 10.36 3.94 5.17
C GLY A 87 10.54 2.57 4.51
N ILE A 88 10.32 1.48 5.24
CA ILE A 88 10.40 0.13 4.71
C ILE A 88 9.04 -0.25 4.13
N PHE A 89 9.01 -0.61 2.84
CA PHE A 89 7.80 -1.11 2.21
C PHE A 89 7.40 -2.46 2.81
N VAL A 90 6.11 -2.65 3.09
CA VAL A 90 5.57 -3.96 3.46
C VAL A 90 4.66 -4.40 2.32
N VAL A 91 5.05 -5.44 1.59
CA VAL A 91 4.30 -5.98 0.45
C VAL A 91 3.80 -7.38 0.76
N ASN A 92 2.65 -7.74 0.21
CA ASN A 92 2.05 -9.05 0.40
C ASN A 92 1.60 -9.68 -0.93
N ALA A 93 0.99 -10.88 -0.87
CA ALA A 93 0.48 -11.61 -2.01
C ALA A 93 -1.03 -11.91 -1.86
N PRO A 94 -1.90 -10.89 -1.99
CA PRO A 94 -3.31 -11.04 -1.68
C PRO A 94 -4.11 -11.80 -2.75
N SER A 95 -3.63 -11.85 -4.00
CA SER A 95 -4.34 -12.52 -5.10
C SER A 95 -4.22 -14.03 -5.01
N ALA A 96 -3.05 -14.51 -4.64
CA ALA A 96 -2.65 -15.90 -4.70
C ALA A 96 -3.48 -16.85 -3.81
N VAL A 97 -3.95 -16.38 -2.66
CA VAL A 97 -4.61 -17.24 -1.67
C VAL A 97 -6.14 -17.12 -1.66
N THR A 98 -6.71 -16.26 -2.51
CA THR A 98 -8.16 -15.98 -2.52
C THR A 98 -8.99 -17.23 -2.82
N THR A 99 -8.63 -17.95 -3.89
CA THR A 99 -9.33 -19.16 -4.31
C THR A 99 -9.18 -20.28 -3.28
N ALA A 100 -7.98 -20.55 -2.84
CA ALA A 100 -7.69 -21.61 -1.87
C ALA A 100 -8.45 -21.41 -0.54
N THR A 101 -8.47 -20.18 0.00
CA THR A 101 -9.20 -19.87 1.23
C THR A 101 -10.71 -20.00 1.05
N ALA A 102 -11.26 -19.57 -0.07
CA ALA A 102 -12.68 -19.71 -0.37
C ALA A 102 -13.09 -21.19 -0.51
N GLU A 103 -12.27 -22.01 -1.17
CA GLU A 103 -12.46 -23.47 -1.27
C GLU A 103 -12.37 -24.13 0.10
N HIS A 104 -11.38 -23.76 0.91
CA HIS A 104 -11.24 -24.29 2.26
C HIS A 104 -12.43 -23.94 3.16
N THR A 105 -13.00 -22.74 3.01
CA THR A 105 -14.25 -22.33 3.69
C THR A 105 -15.38 -23.30 3.37
N PHE A 106 -15.57 -23.65 2.09
CA PHE A 106 -16.59 -24.61 1.67
C PHE A 106 -16.25 -26.04 2.08
N ALA A 107 -14.99 -26.44 2.05
CA ALA A 107 -14.55 -27.75 2.51
C ALA A 107 -14.90 -27.95 4.00
N LEU A 108 -14.60 -26.96 4.85
CA LEU A 108 -14.94 -26.96 6.26
C LEU A 108 -16.46 -26.94 6.49
N LEU A 109 -17.19 -26.07 5.79
CA LEU A 109 -18.66 -25.99 5.87
C LEU A 109 -19.32 -27.32 5.51
N LEU A 110 -18.93 -27.94 4.41
CA LEU A 110 -19.45 -29.22 3.98
C LEU A 110 -19.06 -30.34 4.91
N ALA A 111 -17.84 -30.36 5.42
CA ALA A 111 -17.37 -31.34 6.40
C ALA A 111 -18.19 -31.27 7.70
N LEU A 112 -18.50 -30.06 8.18
CA LEU A 112 -19.33 -29.84 9.36
C LEU A 112 -20.77 -30.30 9.14
N LEU A 113 -21.42 -29.79 8.08
CA LEU A 113 -22.84 -30.09 7.81
C LEU A 113 -23.10 -31.56 7.48
N ARG A 114 -22.13 -32.23 6.87
CA ARG A 114 -22.24 -33.66 6.50
C ARG A 114 -21.56 -34.59 7.50
N LYS A 115 -21.02 -34.08 8.61
CA LYS A 115 -20.33 -34.83 9.70
C LYS A 115 -19.23 -35.75 9.17
N ILE A 116 -18.48 -35.27 8.13
CA ILE A 116 -17.52 -36.08 7.39
C ILE A 116 -16.40 -36.63 8.28
N PRO A 117 -15.72 -35.83 9.15
CA PRO A 117 -14.65 -36.36 10.00
C PRO A 117 -15.12 -37.46 10.94
N GLN A 118 -16.29 -37.29 11.55
CA GLN A 118 -16.86 -38.25 12.50
C GLN A 118 -17.29 -39.56 11.78
N ALA A 119 -17.90 -39.45 10.61
CA ALA A 119 -18.30 -40.59 9.79
C ALA A 119 -17.08 -41.38 9.30
N TRP A 120 -16.05 -40.68 8.82
CA TRP A 120 -14.80 -41.30 8.40
C TRP A 120 -14.09 -42.04 9.57
N GLN A 121 -14.02 -41.40 10.74
CA GLN A 121 -13.44 -42.00 11.93
C GLN A 121 -14.21 -43.27 12.37
N SER A 122 -15.55 -43.22 12.35
CA SER A 122 -16.41 -44.36 12.67
C SER A 122 -16.11 -45.60 11.78
N VAL A 123 -15.97 -45.38 10.48
CA VAL A 123 -15.62 -46.46 9.53
C VAL A 123 -14.22 -47.02 9.81
N ARG A 124 -13.25 -46.19 10.12
CA ARG A 124 -11.89 -46.62 10.50
C ARG A 124 -11.88 -47.48 11.78
N GLU A 125 -12.83 -47.22 12.69
CA GLU A 125 -13.04 -48.00 13.90
C GLU A 125 -13.86 -49.29 13.66
N GLY A 126 -14.16 -49.61 12.40
CA GLY A 126 -14.93 -50.81 12.01
C GLY A 126 -16.44 -50.68 12.24
N LYS A 127 -16.98 -49.47 12.47
CA LYS A 127 -18.40 -49.23 12.71
C LYS A 127 -19.07 -48.77 11.41
N TRP A 128 -20.34 -49.22 11.21
CA TRP A 128 -21.14 -48.85 10.01
C TRP A 128 -22.47 -48.21 10.43
N GLU A 129 -22.44 -46.95 10.93
CA GLU A 129 -23.54 -46.29 11.65
C GLU A 129 -24.23 -45.20 10.78
N ARG A 130 -24.93 -45.58 9.70
CA ARG A 130 -25.54 -44.65 8.71
C ARG A 130 -26.45 -43.58 9.32
N THR A 131 -27.33 -44.02 10.24
CA THR A 131 -28.36 -43.14 10.83
C THR A 131 -27.80 -42.09 11.79
N LYS A 132 -26.61 -42.32 12.34
CA LYS A 132 -25.92 -41.38 13.23
C LYS A 132 -25.36 -40.16 12.53
N PHE A 133 -25.05 -40.30 11.23
CA PHE A 133 -24.39 -39.25 10.43
C PHE A 133 -25.31 -38.56 9.42
N VAL A 134 -26.63 -38.50 9.69
CA VAL A 134 -27.57 -37.70 8.93
C VAL A 134 -27.15 -36.24 9.06
N GLY A 135 -26.94 -35.56 7.93
CA GLY A 135 -26.50 -34.16 7.85
C GLY A 135 -27.48 -33.28 7.10
N ASN A 136 -27.04 -32.07 6.78
CA ASN A 136 -27.82 -31.06 6.09
C ASN A 136 -27.25 -30.77 4.69
N GLN A 137 -28.10 -30.40 3.74
CA GLN A 137 -27.70 -29.88 2.43
C GLN A 137 -27.58 -28.34 2.46
N LEU A 138 -26.90 -27.77 1.48
CA LEU A 138 -26.73 -26.32 1.33
C LEU A 138 -27.88 -25.67 0.56
N GLN A 139 -28.38 -26.32 -0.50
CA GLN A 139 -29.39 -25.77 -1.40
C GLN A 139 -30.62 -25.26 -0.63
N GLY A 140 -31.05 -24.04 -0.95
CA GLY A 140 -32.20 -23.40 -0.33
C GLY A 140 -31.94 -22.76 1.04
N LYS A 141 -30.72 -22.89 1.60
CA LYS A 141 -30.33 -22.20 2.84
C LYS A 141 -29.83 -20.79 2.58
N THR A 142 -29.79 -19.99 3.64
CA THR A 142 -29.28 -18.61 3.61
C THR A 142 -27.89 -18.59 4.24
N ILE A 143 -26.91 -18.04 3.51
CA ILE A 143 -25.56 -17.76 4.01
C ILE A 143 -25.40 -16.25 4.23
N GLY A 144 -24.93 -15.88 5.43
CA GLY A 144 -24.51 -14.54 5.80
C GLY A 144 -22.99 -14.42 5.74
N ILE A 145 -22.51 -13.51 4.89
CA ILE A 145 -21.07 -13.26 4.68
C ILE A 145 -20.70 -11.94 5.34
N ILE A 146 -19.82 -11.98 6.33
CA ILE A 146 -19.30 -10.80 7.00
C ILE A 146 -17.96 -10.43 6.36
N GLY A 147 -17.96 -9.33 5.58
CA GLY A 147 -16.84 -8.90 4.75
C GLY A 147 -16.92 -9.40 3.29
N LEU A 148 -17.10 -8.48 2.35
CA LEU A 148 -17.15 -8.73 0.89
C LEU A 148 -15.84 -8.32 0.18
N GLY A 149 -14.71 -8.51 0.83
CA GLY A 149 -13.41 -8.39 0.21
C GLY A 149 -13.18 -9.46 -0.88
N ARG A 150 -11.94 -9.70 -1.26
CA ARG A 150 -11.58 -10.69 -2.31
C ARG A 150 -12.12 -12.08 -1.98
N ILE A 151 -11.84 -12.59 -0.77
CA ILE A 151 -12.27 -13.93 -0.32
C ILE A 151 -13.80 -13.99 -0.17
N GLY A 152 -14.43 -13.04 0.54
CA GLY A 152 -15.87 -13.02 0.74
C GLY A 152 -16.66 -12.95 -0.57
N THR A 153 -16.17 -12.20 -1.56
CA THR A 153 -16.75 -12.17 -2.92
C THR A 153 -16.64 -13.52 -3.62
N GLN A 154 -15.51 -14.22 -3.46
CA GLN A 154 -15.35 -15.56 -4.07
C GLN A 154 -16.21 -16.61 -3.37
N VAL A 155 -16.33 -16.54 -2.03
CA VAL A 155 -17.25 -17.36 -1.24
C VAL A 155 -18.70 -17.12 -1.66
N ALA A 156 -19.10 -15.86 -1.91
CA ALA A 156 -20.43 -15.54 -2.41
C ALA A 156 -20.72 -16.18 -3.80
N ARG A 157 -19.73 -16.22 -4.69
CA ARG A 157 -19.86 -16.90 -5.99
C ARG A 157 -20.08 -18.39 -5.82
N TYR A 158 -19.32 -19.04 -4.96
CA TYR A 158 -19.48 -20.47 -4.66
C TYR A 158 -20.83 -20.73 -3.98
N ALA A 159 -21.24 -19.89 -3.03
CA ALA A 159 -22.53 -20.01 -2.37
C ALA A 159 -23.69 -20.00 -3.35
N LYS A 160 -23.67 -19.10 -4.32
CA LYS A 160 -24.69 -19.04 -5.39
C LYS A 160 -24.69 -20.29 -6.26
N ALA A 161 -23.53 -20.84 -6.60
CA ALA A 161 -23.43 -22.08 -7.38
C ALA A 161 -24.01 -23.28 -6.62
N PHE A 162 -23.95 -23.28 -5.27
CA PHE A 162 -24.61 -24.27 -4.42
C PHE A 162 -26.10 -24.00 -4.17
N GLY A 163 -26.68 -22.94 -4.76
CA GLY A 163 -28.09 -22.60 -4.61
C GLY A 163 -28.44 -21.99 -3.25
N LEU A 164 -27.50 -21.33 -2.60
CA LEU A 164 -27.73 -20.56 -1.37
C LEU A 164 -28.26 -19.16 -1.70
N ARG A 165 -29.13 -18.63 -0.84
CA ARG A 165 -29.41 -17.19 -0.76
C ARG A 165 -28.24 -16.52 -0.06
N VAL A 166 -27.71 -15.44 -0.63
CA VAL A 166 -26.52 -14.77 -0.12
C VAL A 166 -26.87 -13.41 0.47
N LEU A 167 -26.67 -13.26 1.77
CA LEU A 167 -26.69 -11.99 2.50
C LEU A 167 -25.25 -11.57 2.79
N ALA A 168 -24.98 -10.27 2.86
CA ALA A 168 -23.68 -9.78 3.26
C ALA A 168 -23.76 -8.52 4.11
N CYS A 169 -22.77 -8.36 5.00
CA CYS A 169 -22.51 -7.15 5.76
C CYS A 169 -21.07 -6.68 5.47
N ASP A 170 -20.95 -5.48 4.87
CA ASP A 170 -19.67 -4.84 4.60
C ASP A 170 -19.88 -3.32 4.49
N PRO A 171 -19.22 -2.50 5.34
CA PRO A 171 -19.43 -1.05 5.37
C PRO A 171 -18.84 -0.31 4.17
N PHE A 172 -18.00 -0.98 3.36
CA PHE A 172 -17.27 -0.37 2.23
C PHE A 172 -17.84 -0.75 0.86
N ILE A 173 -18.85 -1.60 0.80
CA ILE A 173 -19.49 -2.03 -0.45
C ILE A 173 -20.79 -1.26 -0.66
N THR A 174 -20.96 -0.67 -1.86
CA THR A 174 -22.19 0.01 -2.23
C THR A 174 -23.30 -0.98 -2.57
N GLU A 175 -24.57 -0.58 -2.36
CA GLU A 175 -25.73 -1.40 -2.75
C GLU A 175 -25.74 -1.75 -4.24
N GLU A 176 -25.28 -0.82 -5.08
CA GLU A 176 -25.18 -1.06 -6.52
C GLU A 176 -24.18 -2.19 -6.82
N ARG A 177 -23.02 -2.17 -6.18
CA ARG A 177 -22.01 -3.23 -6.35
C ARG A 177 -22.52 -4.58 -5.84
N ALA A 178 -23.16 -4.62 -4.70
CA ALA A 178 -23.76 -5.85 -4.16
C ALA A 178 -24.85 -6.40 -5.09
N ARG A 179 -25.69 -5.53 -5.63
CA ARG A 179 -26.74 -5.89 -6.60
C ARG A 179 -26.16 -6.48 -7.89
N GLN A 180 -25.08 -5.90 -8.43
CA GLN A 180 -24.34 -6.45 -9.58
C GLN A 180 -23.82 -7.87 -9.30
N LEU A 181 -23.40 -8.11 -8.07
CA LEU A 181 -22.96 -9.44 -7.62
C LEU A 181 -24.13 -10.37 -7.29
N GLY A 182 -25.37 -9.88 -7.29
CA GLY A 182 -26.58 -10.60 -6.88
C GLY A 182 -26.54 -11.01 -5.40
N ILE A 183 -26.11 -10.10 -4.53
CA ILE A 183 -25.98 -10.24 -3.08
C ILE A 183 -26.89 -9.22 -2.42
N GLU A 184 -27.57 -9.59 -1.36
CA GLU A 184 -28.38 -8.69 -0.53
C GLU A 184 -27.53 -8.12 0.60
N LEU A 185 -27.33 -6.80 0.65
CA LEU A 185 -26.70 -6.16 1.81
C LEU A 185 -27.67 -6.10 2.99
N ARG A 186 -27.15 -6.33 4.17
CA ARG A 186 -27.85 -6.28 5.45
C ARG A 186 -26.96 -5.67 6.53
N GLU A 187 -27.60 -5.05 7.52
CA GLU A 187 -26.94 -4.76 8.79
C GLU A 187 -26.58 -6.06 9.50
N LEU A 188 -25.53 -6.04 10.31
CA LEU A 188 -25.00 -7.25 10.96
C LEU A 188 -26.05 -8.01 11.75
N ASP A 189 -26.85 -7.32 12.55
CA ASP A 189 -27.86 -7.95 13.42
C ASP A 189 -28.94 -8.68 12.59
N ASP A 190 -29.37 -8.10 11.47
CA ASP A 190 -30.38 -8.71 10.60
C ASP A 190 -29.80 -9.89 9.82
N LEU A 191 -28.55 -9.77 9.35
CA LEU A 191 -27.84 -10.86 8.73
C LEU A 191 -27.76 -12.06 9.69
N LEU A 192 -27.41 -11.85 10.96
CA LEU A 192 -27.28 -12.92 11.97
C LEU A 192 -28.63 -13.60 12.25
N ARG A 193 -29.73 -12.85 12.28
CA ARG A 193 -31.09 -13.43 12.49
C ARG A 193 -31.56 -14.27 11.30
N ASP A 194 -31.23 -13.86 10.08
CA ASP A 194 -31.74 -14.47 8.86
C ASP A 194 -30.89 -15.63 8.35
N ALA A 195 -29.59 -15.66 8.69
CA ALA A 195 -28.66 -16.65 8.17
C ALA A 195 -28.80 -18.03 8.83
N ASP A 196 -28.70 -19.09 8.02
CA ASP A 196 -28.51 -20.47 8.47
C ASP A 196 -27.03 -20.83 8.59
N ILE A 197 -26.19 -20.10 7.88
CA ILE A 197 -24.73 -20.23 7.86
C ILE A 197 -24.15 -18.82 7.95
N VAL A 198 -23.27 -18.57 8.91
CA VAL A 198 -22.51 -17.31 9.00
C VAL A 198 -21.04 -17.60 8.73
N THR A 199 -20.43 -16.83 7.83
CA THR A 199 -19.00 -16.96 7.51
C THR A 199 -18.30 -15.61 7.56
N VAL A 200 -17.08 -15.61 8.11
CA VAL A 200 -16.33 -14.39 8.43
C VAL A 200 -15.14 -14.23 7.49
N HIS A 201 -15.00 -13.05 6.86
CA HIS A 201 -13.94 -12.72 5.91
C HIS A 201 -13.44 -11.27 6.09
N VAL A 202 -13.35 -10.81 7.34
CA VAL A 202 -12.81 -9.49 7.70
C VAL A 202 -11.41 -9.58 8.31
N PRO A 203 -10.56 -8.56 8.18
CA PRO A 203 -9.30 -8.48 8.92
C PRO A 203 -9.57 -8.30 10.42
N LEU A 204 -8.57 -8.61 11.25
CA LEU A 204 -8.61 -8.30 12.68
C LEU A 204 -8.14 -6.86 12.90
N THR A 205 -9.05 -5.99 13.30
CA THR A 205 -8.80 -4.59 13.68
C THR A 205 -9.38 -4.32 15.07
N LYS A 206 -9.30 -3.09 15.55
CA LYS A 206 -9.95 -2.70 16.80
C LYS A 206 -11.48 -2.82 16.70
N GLU A 207 -12.03 -2.50 15.53
CA GLU A 207 -13.48 -2.50 15.25
C GLU A 207 -14.02 -3.92 15.00
N THR A 208 -13.21 -4.84 14.48
CA THR A 208 -13.62 -6.21 14.17
C THR A 208 -13.24 -7.21 15.26
N ARG A 209 -12.46 -6.79 16.25
CA ARG A 209 -12.14 -7.65 17.39
C ARG A 209 -13.40 -7.98 18.18
N HIS A 210 -13.66 -9.28 18.37
CA HIS A 210 -14.87 -9.80 19.01
C HIS A 210 -16.17 -9.23 18.38
N LEU A 211 -16.15 -9.01 17.07
CA LEU A 211 -17.33 -8.58 16.31
C LEU A 211 -18.49 -9.55 16.51
N LEU A 212 -18.19 -10.86 16.62
CA LEU A 212 -19.13 -11.90 17.01
C LEU A 212 -18.92 -12.22 18.50
N ASP A 213 -19.41 -11.34 19.35
CA ASP A 213 -19.48 -11.47 20.81
C ASP A 213 -20.72 -12.29 21.26
N ALA A 214 -20.92 -12.43 22.57
CA ALA A 214 -22.05 -13.15 23.15
C ALA A 214 -23.40 -12.61 22.69
N ARG A 215 -23.55 -11.27 22.50
CA ARG A 215 -24.76 -10.65 21.99
C ARG A 215 -24.99 -11.02 20.53
N ALA A 216 -24.00 -10.88 19.69
CA ALA A 216 -24.07 -11.19 18.27
C ALA A 216 -24.39 -12.69 18.06
N LEU A 217 -23.71 -13.58 18.76
CA LEU A 217 -23.98 -15.02 18.69
C LEU A 217 -25.39 -15.38 19.17
N SER A 218 -25.97 -14.64 20.13
CA SER A 218 -27.33 -14.87 20.61
C SER A 218 -28.41 -14.51 19.57
N LEU A 219 -28.09 -13.71 18.54
CA LEU A 219 -28.99 -13.37 17.44
C LEU A 219 -29.07 -14.48 16.39
N MET A 220 -28.10 -15.36 16.34
CA MET A 220 -28.08 -16.46 15.37
C MET A 220 -29.17 -17.50 15.68
N LYS A 221 -29.64 -18.17 14.62
CA LYS A 221 -30.60 -19.27 14.78
C LYS A 221 -29.95 -20.44 15.56
N PRO A 222 -30.69 -21.15 16.41
CA PRO A 222 -30.16 -22.33 17.10
C PRO A 222 -29.69 -23.45 16.14
N THR A 223 -30.23 -23.46 14.92
CA THR A 223 -29.84 -24.40 13.85
C THR A 223 -28.69 -23.87 12.97
N ALA A 224 -28.23 -22.64 13.20
CA ALA A 224 -27.20 -22.03 12.39
C ALA A 224 -25.81 -22.59 12.73
N VAL A 225 -24.89 -22.48 11.78
CA VAL A 225 -23.48 -22.81 11.93
C VAL A 225 -22.60 -21.63 11.61
N LEU A 226 -21.46 -21.54 12.30
CA LEU A 226 -20.44 -20.51 12.10
C LEU A 226 -19.22 -21.09 11.39
N VAL A 227 -18.67 -20.36 10.41
CA VAL A 227 -17.39 -20.68 9.75
C VAL A 227 -16.43 -19.49 9.89
N ASN A 228 -15.25 -19.73 10.42
CA ASN A 228 -14.20 -18.70 10.49
C ASN A 228 -12.90 -19.20 9.86
N THR A 229 -12.58 -18.67 8.69
CA THR A 229 -11.33 -18.85 7.97
C THR A 229 -10.57 -17.53 7.81
N ALA A 230 -10.93 -16.51 8.59
CA ALA A 230 -10.33 -15.17 8.55
C ALA A 230 -9.28 -14.97 9.65
N ARG A 231 -9.73 -14.64 10.88
CA ARG A 231 -8.86 -14.43 12.05
C ARG A 231 -9.59 -14.88 13.33
N GLY A 232 -8.87 -15.52 14.24
CA GLY A 232 -9.43 -16.04 15.50
C GLY A 232 -10.12 -14.97 16.33
N GLY A 233 -9.47 -13.88 16.62
CA GLY A 233 -9.98 -12.78 17.46
C GLY A 233 -11.16 -11.98 16.90
N VAL A 234 -11.71 -12.31 15.73
CA VAL A 234 -12.97 -11.73 15.23
C VAL A 234 -14.18 -12.32 15.94
N VAL A 235 -14.06 -13.56 16.38
CA VAL A 235 -15.06 -14.27 17.17
C VAL A 235 -14.58 -14.32 18.62
N ASP A 236 -15.44 -13.98 19.57
CA ASP A 236 -15.18 -14.25 21.00
C ASP A 236 -15.31 -15.74 21.24
N GLU A 237 -14.19 -16.43 21.40
CA GLU A 237 -14.15 -17.89 21.55
C GLU A 237 -14.76 -18.39 22.85
N GLU A 238 -14.72 -17.60 23.93
CA GLU A 238 -15.41 -17.95 25.18
C GLU A 238 -16.92 -17.93 24.99
N ALA A 239 -17.45 -16.88 24.38
CA ALA A 239 -18.87 -16.76 24.07
C ALA A 239 -19.33 -17.84 23.06
N LEU A 240 -18.49 -18.17 22.07
CA LEU A 240 -18.76 -19.23 21.11
C LEU A 240 -18.83 -20.60 21.81
N TYR A 241 -17.88 -20.91 22.68
CA TYR A 241 -17.87 -22.16 23.46
C TYR A 241 -19.15 -22.30 24.27
N GLU A 242 -19.57 -21.29 25.01
CA GLU A 242 -20.80 -21.28 25.76
C GLU A 242 -22.05 -21.49 24.89
N ALA A 243 -22.11 -20.80 23.75
CA ALA A 243 -23.25 -20.92 22.81
C ALA A 243 -23.36 -22.33 22.25
N LEU A 244 -22.25 -22.98 21.94
CA LEU A 244 -22.21 -24.36 21.43
C LEU A 244 -22.60 -25.41 22.51
N VAL A 245 -22.06 -25.28 23.71
CA VAL A 245 -22.36 -26.19 24.83
C VAL A 245 -23.82 -26.10 25.26
N GLN A 246 -24.40 -24.89 25.23
CA GLN A 246 -25.80 -24.65 25.58
C GLN A 246 -26.76 -24.98 24.42
N GLY A 247 -26.27 -25.41 23.26
CA GLY A 247 -27.10 -25.73 22.10
C GLY A 247 -27.76 -24.50 21.45
N ARG A 248 -27.25 -23.29 21.74
CA ARG A 248 -27.72 -22.04 21.11
C ARG A 248 -27.17 -21.85 19.69
N LEU A 249 -26.20 -22.67 19.31
CA LEU A 249 -25.62 -22.74 17.96
C LEU A 249 -25.39 -24.22 17.62
N ALA A 250 -25.71 -24.62 16.37
CA ALA A 250 -25.63 -26.03 15.98
C ALA A 250 -24.20 -26.55 15.84
N GLY A 251 -23.25 -25.70 15.44
CA GLY A 251 -21.86 -26.09 15.26
C GLY A 251 -20.98 -24.95 14.75
N ALA A 252 -19.67 -25.18 14.75
CA ALA A 252 -18.70 -24.26 14.20
C ALA A 252 -17.59 -24.99 13.42
N ALA A 253 -17.03 -24.30 12.41
CA ALA A 253 -15.85 -24.74 11.67
C ALA A 253 -14.81 -23.61 11.68
N LEU A 254 -13.66 -23.87 12.28
CA LEU A 254 -12.65 -22.85 12.58
C LEU A 254 -11.32 -23.27 11.97
N ASP A 255 -10.81 -22.48 11.05
CA ASP A 255 -9.44 -22.64 10.53
C ASP A 255 -8.44 -21.81 11.35
N VAL A 256 -8.95 -20.85 12.12
CA VAL A 256 -8.18 -19.91 12.91
C VAL A 256 -8.72 -19.84 14.34
N LEU A 257 -7.80 -19.62 15.29
CA LEU A 257 -8.10 -19.52 16.72
C LEU A 257 -7.44 -18.27 17.32
N GLU A 258 -7.94 -17.81 18.49
CA GLU A 258 -7.29 -16.72 19.23
C GLU A 258 -5.89 -17.12 19.72
N HIS A 259 -5.70 -18.39 20.04
CA HIS A 259 -4.42 -18.95 20.41
C HIS A 259 -4.01 -20.05 19.43
N GLU A 260 -3.06 -19.76 18.58
CA GLU A 260 -2.45 -20.68 17.61
C GLU A 260 -0.97 -20.95 17.97
N PRO A 261 -0.61 -22.18 18.40
CA PRO A 261 -1.47 -23.35 18.67
C PRO A 261 -2.35 -23.16 19.92
N PRO A 262 -3.46 -23.93 20.04
CA PRO A 262 -4.33 -23.90 21.21
C PRO A 262 -3.56 -24.22 22.49
N LYS A 263 -3.70 -23.37 23.51
CA LYS A 263 -3.05 -23.58 24.83
C LYS A 263 -4.03 -24.17 25.82
N GLU A 264 -3.56 -25.10 26.65
CA GLU A 264 -4.35 -25.68 27.72
C GLU A 264 -4.99 -24.58 28.61
N GLY A 265 -6.25 -24.81 29.01
CA GLY A 265 -7.02 -23.84 29.80
C GLY A 265 -7.69 -22.71 29.01
N THR A 266 -7.38 -22.52 27.72
CA THR A 266 -8.03 -21.51 26.88
C THR A 266 -9.33 -22.00 26.25
N ALA A 267 -10.20 -21.06 25.83
CA ALA A 267 -11.39 -21.38 25.05
C ALA A 267 -11.01 -22.07 23.72
N SER A 268 -9.94 -21.65 23.06
CA SER A 268 -9.40 -22.30 21.86
C SER A 268 -9.20 -23.81 22.06
N ALA A 269 -8.57 -24.23 23.19
CA ALA A 269 -8.36 -25.65 23.48
C ALA A 269 -9.66 -26.39 23.77
N ARG A 270 -10.61 -25.76 24.50
CA ARG A 270 -11.91 -26.37 24.80
C ARG A 270 -12.77 -26.55 23.54
N LEU A 271 -12.75 -25.60 22.61
CA LEU A 271 -13.46 -25.71 21.34
C LEU A 271 -12.99 -26.92 20.51
N THR A 272 -11.71 -27.26 20.52
CA THR A 272 -11.20 -28.45 19.79
C THR A 272 -11.76 -29.78 20.30
N GLN A 273 -12.31 -29.81 21.50
CA GLN A 273 -12.86 -31.03 22.12
C GLN A 273 -14.37 -31.22 21.87
N LEU A 274 -15.06 -30.22 21.32
CA LEU A 274 -16.49 -30.27 21.06
C LEU A 274 -16.82 -31.11 19.82
N PRO A 275 -17.79 -32.05 19.90
CA PRO A 275 -18.12 -32.95 18.79
C PRO A 275 -18.80 -32.25 17.60
N ASN A 276 -19.35 -31.05 17.81
CA ASN A 276 -19.98 -30.20 16.82
C ASN A 276 -19.06 -29.05 16.34
N VAL A 277 -17.75 -29.16 16.60
CA VAL A 277 -16.74 -28.21 16.13
C VAL A 277 -15.69 -28.94 15.27
N ILE A 278 -15.33 -28.35 14.15
CA ILE A 278 -14.19 -28.75 13.32
C ILE A 278 -13.13 -27.66 13.43
N VAL A 279 -11.90 -28.04 13.75
CA VAL A 279 -10.76 -27.12 13.78
C VAL A 279 -9.68 -27.63 12.85
N THR A 280 -9.11 -26.74 12.03
CA THR A 280 -7.94 -26.99 11.20
C THR A 280 -6.81 -26.02 11.57
N PRO A 281 -5.52 -26.40 11.39
CA PRO A 281 -4.39 -25.62 11.87
C PRO A 281 -3.98 -24.53 10.86
N HIS A 282 -4.88 -23.57 10.58
CA HIS A 282 -4.68 -22.41 9.73
C HIS A 282 -4.23 -22.79 8.30
N LEU A 283 -5.05 -23.58 7.61
CA LEU A 283 -4.76 -24.15 6.29
C LEU A 283 -5.36 -23.38 5.10
N GLY A 284 -6.08 -22.28 5.32
CA GLY A 284 -6.80 -21.56 4.26
C GLY A 284 -5.94 -21.23 3.03
N ALA A 285 -4.66 -20.94 3.23
CA ALA A 285 -3.70 -20.66 2.15
C ALA A 285 -2.80 -21.89 1.82
N SER A 286 -3.02 -23.06 2.40
CA SER A 286 -2.12 -24.21 2.31
C SER A 286 -2.45 -25.13 1.12
N ALA A 287 -2.72 -24.54 -0.05
CA ALA A 287 -2.80 -25.24 -1.33
C ALA A 287 -1.49 -25.02 -2.12
N LYS A 288 -1.04 -26.03 -2.85
CA LYS A 288 0.22 -25.98 -3.59
C LYS A 288 0.24 -24.81 -4.58
N GLU A 289 -0.81 -24.66 -5.36
CA GLU A 289 -0.97 -23.60 -6.36
C GLU A 289 -0.95 -22.21 -5.69
N ALA A 290 -1.64 -22.06 -4.56
CA ALA A 290 -1.65 -20.81 -3.82
C ALA A 290 -0.27 -20.45 -3.25
N GLN A 291 0.53 -21.42 -2.83
CA GLN A 291 1.89 -21.19 -2.34
C GLN A 291 2.85 -20.81 -3.45
N GLU A 292 2.75 -21.46 -4.62
CA GLU A 292 3.53 -21.12 -5.81
C GLU A 292 3.19 -19.71 -6.32
N GLU A 293 1.91 -19.36 -6.42
CA GLU A 293 1.46 -18.02 -6.82
C GLU A 293 1.88 -16.95 -5.80
N ALA A 294 1.78 -17.23 -4.49
CA ALA A 294 2.20 -16.29 -3.46
C ALA A 294 3.71 -16.03 -3.50
N ALA A 295 4.51 -17.05 -3.74
CA ALA A 295 5.95 -16.91 -3.90
C ALA A 295 6.31 -16.05 -5.13
N MET A 296 5.63 -16.24 -6.25
CA MET A 296 5.82 -15.45 -7.46
C MET A 296 5.35 -13.99 -7.27
N GLU A 297 4.16 -13.78 -6.68
CA GLU A 297 3.60 -12.45 -6.47
C GLU A 297 4.50 -11.64 -5.54
N VAL A 298 4.89 -12.18 -4.38
CA VAL A 298 5.76 -11.46 -3.43
C VAL A 298 7.15 -11.18 -4.02
N ALA A 299 7.73 -12.12 -4.78
CA ALA A 299 9.02 -11.92 -5.44
C ALA A 299 8.96 -10.74 -6.43
N LYS A 300 7.92 -10.66 -7.26
CA LYS A 300 7.70 -9.54 -8.19
C LYS A 300 7.59 -8.20 -7.46
N GLN A 301 6.84 -8.14 -6.36
CA GLN A 301 6.68 -6.91 -5.58
C GLN A 301 7.99 -6.48 -4.91
N VAL A 302 8.73 -7.42 -4.33
CA VAL A 302 10.05 -7.15 -3.75
C VAL A 302 11.01 -6.62 -4.81
N LEU A 303 11.07 -7.24 -6.00
CA LEU A 303 11.91 -6.78 -7.10
C LEU A 303 11.51 -5.40 -7.63
N ALA A 304 10.21 -5.08 -7.67
CA ALA A 304 9.74 -3.74 -8.04
C ALA A 304 10.32 -2.68 -7.10
N VAL A 305 10.23 -2.88 -5.78
CA VAL A 305 10.82 -1.95 -4.79
C VAL A 305 12.34 -1.86 -4.94
N LEU A 306 13.05 -2.97 -5.12
CA LEU A 306 14.51 -2.97 -5.26
C LEU A 306 14.99 -2.24 -6.53
N ARG A 307 14.18 -2.22 -7.58
CA ARG A 307 14.43 -1.45 -8.83
C ARG A 307 14.03 0.02 -8.72
N GLY A 308 13.40 0.43 -7.61
CA GLY A 308 12.87 1.79 -7.42
C GLY A 308 11.47 2.00 -8.00
N ASP A 309 10.80 0.94 -8.46
CA ASP A 309 9.43 0.98 -8.92
C ASP A 309 8.44 0.99 -7.74
N PHE A 310 7.20 1.42 -8.03
CA PHE A 310 6.13 1.44 -7.04
C PHE A 310 5.44 0.07 -6.97
N PRO A 311 5.40 -0.59 -5.79
CA PRO A 311 4.74 -1.89 -5.66
C PRO A 311 3.21 -1.74 -5.68
N THR A 312 2.51 -2.72 -6.27
CA THR A 312 1.04 -2.70 -6.40
C THR A 312 0.30 -3.31 -5.19
N THR A 313 1.03 -4.02 -4.31
CA THR A 313 0.43 -4.70 -3.14
C THR A 313 1.05 -4.25 -1.82
N ALA A 314 1.53 -2.99 -1.75
CA ALA A 314 2.08 -2.47 -0.51
C ALA A 314 0.97 -2.24 0.52
N VAL A 315 1.15 -2.81 1.72
CA VAL A 315 0.19 -2.73 2.84
C VAL A 315 0.23 -1.35 3.51
N ASN A 316 1.40 -0.73 3.52
CA ASN A 316 1.62 0.59 4.12
C ASN A 316 1.62 1.74 3.10
N LEU A 317 0.98 1.51 1.96
CA LEU A 317 0.63 2.52 0.96
C LEU A 317 -0.86 2.41 0.60
N PRO A 318 -1.47 3.46 0.04
CA PRO A 318 -2.82 3.37 -0.52
C PRO A 318 -2.91 2.27 -1.58
N ALA A 319 -3.97 1.49 -1.53
CA ALA A 319 -4.23 0.48 -2.55
C ALA A 319 -4.67 1.16 -3.85
N ILE A 320 -3.83 1.11 -4.88
CA ILE A 320 -4.10 1.73 -6.18
C ILE A 320 -4.16 0.61 -7.23
N PRO A 321 -5.23 0.52 -8.04
CA PRO A 321 -5.27 -0.39 -9.18
C PRO A 321 -4.09 -0.15 -10.13
N ALA A 322 -3.57 -1.23 -10.73
CA ALA A 322 -2.34 -1.14 -11.54
C ALA A 322 -2.47 -0.23 -12.77
N ASP A 323 -3.65 -0.19 -13.39
CA ASP A 323 -4.00 0.68 -14.51
C ASP A 323 -4.02 2.16 -14.09
N VAL A 324 -4.62 2.46 -12.93
CA VAL A 324 -4.63 3.81 -12.34
C VAL A 324 -3.21 4.24 -11.98
N LEU A 325 -2.42 3.35 -11.36
CA LEU A 325 -1.02 3.64 -11.03
C LEU A 325 -0.19 3.94 -12.28
N HIS A 326 -0.41 3.21 -13.37
CA HIS A 326 0.27 3.47 -14.64
C HIS A 326 -0.06 4.87 -15.18
N ALA A 327 -1.32 5.27 -15.12
CA ALA A 327 -1.76 6.61 -15.54
C ALA A 327 -1.21 7.72 -14.62
N LEU A 328 -1.09 7.47 -13.31
CA LEU A 328 -0.57 8.44 -12.33
C LEU A 328 0.96 8.58 -12.36
N ARG A 329 1.70 7.58 -12.82
CA ARG A 329 3.18 7.56 -12.77
C ARG A 329 3.85 8.84 -13.30
N PRO A 330 3.50 9.40 -14.49
CA PRO A 330 4.09 10.65 -14.97
C PRO A 330 3.81 11.85 -14.05
N PHE A 331 2.63 11.89 -13.45
CA PHE A 331 2.24 12.94 -12.49
C PHE A 331 2.93 12.78 -11.14
N MET A 332 3.18 11.54 -10.67
CA MET A 332 3.98 11.28 -9.48
C MET A 332 5.43 11.76 -9.67
N HIS A 333 6.03 11.51 -10.82
CA HIS A 333 7.35 12.03 -11.16
C HIS A 333 7.36 13.55 -11.18
N LEU A 334 6.35 14.18 -11.81
CA LEU A 334 6.21 15.64 -11.81
C LEU A 334 6.11 16.18 -10.38
N ALA A 335 5.23 15.62 -9.56
CA ALA A 335 5.02 16.05 -8.17
C ALA A 335 6.31 15.94 -7.34
N GLU A 336 7.06 14.84 -7.48
CA GLU A 336 8.36 14.66 -6.81
C GLU A 336 9.36 15.74 -7.24
N ARG A 337 9.46 16.05 -8.54
CA ARG A 337 10.34 17.09 -9.05
C ARG A 337 9.93 18.49 -8.59
N MET A 338 8.61 18.77 -8.51
CA MET A 338 8.09 20.02 -7.95
C MET A 338 8.45 20.16 -6.46
N GLY A 339 8.33 19.07 -5.70
CA GLY A 339 8.76 19.04 -4.30
C GLY A 339 10.26 19.32 -4.15
N ARG A 340 11.08 18.65 -4.95
CA ARG A 340 12.54 18.81 -4.99
C ARG A 340 12.95 20.24 -5.40
N PHE A 341 12.23 20.83 -6.37
CA PHE A 341 12.39 22.22 -6.76
C PHE A 341 12.12 23.17 -5.59
N LEU A 342 10.94 23.09 -4.97
CA LEU A 342 10.56 23.98 -3.87
C LEU A 342 11.43 23.78 -2.63
N SER A 343 11.95 22.57 -2.40
CA SER A 343 12.92 22.29 -1.34
C SER A 343 14.17 23.17 -1.44
N GLN A 344 14.66 23.40 -2.65
CA GLN A 344 15.87 24.17 -2.93
C GLN A 344 15.56 25.65 -3.20
N PHE A 345 14.35 25.94 -3.70
CA PHE A 345 13.92 27.29 -4.05
C PHE A 345 13.41 28.07 -2.84
N CYS A 346 12.82 27.43 -1.81
CA CYS A 346 12.35 28.10 -0.60
C CYS A 346 13.45 28.23 0.45
N GLN A 347 13.51 29.40 1.08
CA GLN A 347 14.31 29.65 2.27
C GLN A 347 13.49 29.46 3.55
N GLY A 348 14.17 29.04 4.62
CA GLY A 348 13.56 28.89 5.93
C GLY A 348 12.87 27.56 6.19
N ARG A 349 12.22 27.45 7.35
CA ARG A 349 11.55 26.24 7.81
C ARG A 349 10.15 26.16 7.23
N VAL A 350 9.84 25.04 6.57
CA VAL A 350 8.51 24.77 6.00
C VAL A 350 7.48 24.61 7.13
N GLY A 351 6.38 25.34 7.06
CA GLY A 351 5.23 25.25 7.98
C GLY A 351 3.97 24.71 7.31
N GLU A 352 3.76 25.05 6.03
CA GLU A 352 2.57 24.60 5.29
C GLU A 352 2.94 24.24 3.85
N VAL A 353 2.31 23.18 3.36
CA VAL A 353 2.31 22.73 1.97
C VAL A 353 0.86 22.71 1.49
N ARG A 354 0.56 23.41 0.39
CA ARG A 354 -0.75 23.36 -0.27
C ARG A 354 -0.58 22.79 -1.66
N LEU A 355 -1.33 21.73 -1.95
CA LEU A 355 -1.36 21.06 -3.25
C LEU A 355 -2.75 21.21 -3.85
N ASN A 356 -2.82 21.81 -5.01
CA ASN A 356 -4.05 22.01 -5.76
C ASN A 356 -4.00 21.18 -7.03
N TYR A 357 -4.96 20.27 -7.18
CA TYR A 357 -5.13 19.39 -8.32
C TYR A 357 -6.29 19.88 -9.17
N ALA A 358 -6.07 20.20 -10.44
CA ALA A 358 -7.08 20.77 -11.32
C ALA A 358 -7.21 20.01 -12.65
N GLY A 359 -8.43 19.98 -13.21
CA GLY A 359 -8.76 19.23 -14.42
C GLY A 359 -8.88 17.72 -14.15
N GLN A 360 -8.55 16.88 -15.13
CA GLN A 360 -8.73 15.42 -15.06
C GLN A 360 -8.02 14.77 -13.86
N ILE A 361 -6.87 15.29 -13.43
CA ILE A 361 -6.14 14.76 -12.27
C ILE A 361 -6.89 14.94 -10.95
N ALA A 362 -7.83 15.89 -10.88
CA ALA A 362 -8.65 16.12 -9.69
C ALA A 362 -9.69 15.00 -9.45
N GLU A 363 -10.02 14.22 -10.48
CA GLU A 363 -10.92 13.06 -10.41
C GLU A 363 -10.19 11.79 -9.95
N MET A 364 -8.85 11.80 -9.98
CA MET A 364 -8.02 10.66 -9.63
C MET A 364 -7.62 10.68 -8.14
N GLU A 365 -7.06 9.58 -7.66
CA GLU A 365 -6.50 9.50 -6.31
C GLU A 365 -5.30 10.44 -6.15
N ALA A 366 -5.43 11.47 -5.30
CA ALA A 366 -4.40 12.49 -5.11
C ALA A 366 -3.29 12.06 -4.13
N GLU A 367 -3.58 11.17 -3.19
CA GLU A 367 -2.65 10.77 -2.13
C GLU A 367 -1.28 10.31 -2.66
N PRO A 368 -1.16 9.52 -3.76
CA PRO A 368 0.13 9.15 -4.33
C PRO A 368 0.95 10.36 -4.82
N LEU A 369 0.28 11.38 -5.34
CA LEU A 369 0.92 12.61 -5.82
C LEU A 369 1.42 13.45 -4.65
N THR A 370 0.62 13.58 -3.60
CA THR A 370 1.00 14.24 -2.34
C THR A 370 2.23 13.57 -1.72
N ARG A 371 2.25 12.22 -1.66
CA ARG A 371 3.40 11.45 -1.15
C ARG A 371 4.66 11.68 -1.99
N ALA A 372 4.52 11.71 -3.32
CA ALA A 372 5.62 12.00 -4.23
C ALA A 372 6.17 13.42 -4.03
N PHE A 373 5.29 14.41 -3.91
CA PHE A 373 5.69 15.79 -3.62
C PHE A 373 6.42 15.91 -2.28
N LEU A 374 5.86 15.33 -1.21
CA LEU A 374 6.48 15.37 0.13
C LEU A 374 7.83 14.67 0.15
N LYS A 375 7.97 13.54 -0.56
CA LYS A 375 9.27 12.88 -0.74
C LYS A 375 10.28 13.85 -1.34
N GLY A 376 9.99 14.45 -2.49
CA GLY A 376 10.88 15.40 -3.16
C GLY A 376 11.21 16.62 -2.30
N LEU A 377 10.21 17.16 -1.56
CA LEU A 377 10.40 18.32 -0.69
C LEU A 377 11.35 18.05 0.47
N MET A 378 11.29 16.83 1.07
CA MET A 378 12.03 16.52 2.30
C MET A 378 13.34 15.78 2.05
N GLU A 379 13.48 15.02 0.96
CA GLU A 379 14.66 14.22 0.65
C GLU A 379 15.95 15.05 0.65
N MET A 380 15.89 16.30 0.16
CA MET A 380 17.05 17.20 0.10
C MET A 380 17.36 17.91 1.42
N ARG A 381 16.45 17.88 2.38
CA ARG A 381 16.56 18.63 3.65
C ARG A 381 16.81 17.76 4.87
N LEU A 382 16.60 16.44 4.74
CA LEU A 382 16.66 15.51 5.86
C LEU A 382 17.83 14.53 5.71
N PRO A 383 18.52 14.21 6.81
CA PRO A 383 19.62 13.24 6.81
C PRO A 383 19.13 11.80 6.71
N GLU A 384 17.88 11.52 7.16
CA GLU A 384 17.27 10.21 7.07
C GLU A 384 16.73 9.93 5.67
N THR A 385 16.64 8.65 5.31
CA THR A 385 16.06 8.21 4.05
C THR A 385 14.57 8.55 3.99
N VAL A 386 14.19 9.39 3.04
CA VAL A 386 12.80 9.76 2.77
C VAL A 386 12.31 9.03 1.53
N ASN A 387 11.12 8.43 1.60
CA ASN A 387 10.50 7.80 0.45
C ASN A 387 8.96 7.95 0.50
N PHE A 388 8.24 7.32 -0.43
CA PHE A 388 6.77 7.40 -0.53
C PHE A 388 6.04 6.87 0.72
N VAL A 389 6.67 5.94 1.46
CA VAL A 389 6.08 5.32 2.66
C VAL A 389 6.10 6.28 3.84
N ASN A 390 7.28 6.83 4.18
CA ASN A 390 7.47 7.62 5.40
C ASN A 390 7.29 9.13 5.24
N ALA A 391 7.28 9.65 4.01
CA ALA A 391 7.19 11.11 3.77
C ALA A 391 6.00 11.78 4.49
N PRO A 392 4.76 11.26 4.47
CA PRO A 392 3.65 11.88 5.21
C PRO A 392 3.82 11.85 6.73
N ALA A 393 4.38 10.75 7.27
CA ALA A 393 4.65 10.64 8.71
C ALA A 393 5.73 11.61 9.15
N LEU A 394 6.80 11.74 8.35
CA LEU A 394 7.89 12.69 8.59
C LEU A 394 7.41 14.15 8.51
N ALA A 395 6.53 14.48 7.57
CA ALA A 395 5.91 15.80 7.47
C ALA A 395 5.11 16.13 8.74
N ARG A 396 4.24 15.21 9.18
CA ARG A 396 3.46 15.38 10.42
C ARG A 396 4.34 15.53 11.65
N ALA A 397 5.37 14.69 11.81
CA ALA A 397 6.29 14.74 12.94
C ALA A 397 7.04 16.07 13.04
N ARG A 398 7.23 16.77 11.91
CA ARG A 398 7.85 18.10 11.83
C ARG A 398 6.87 19.26 11.91
N GLY A 399 5.58 18.98 12.11
CA GLY A 399 4.53 20.00 12.20
C GLY A 399 4.23 20.67 10.86
N ILE A 400 4.58 20.05 9.73
CA ILE A 400 4.23 20.56 8.39
C ILE A 400 2.75 20.26 8.14
N ARG A 401 1.96 21.32 7.98
CA ARG A 401 0.55 21.21 7.59
C ARG A 401 0.46 20.94 6.08
N VAL A 402 -0.19 19.87 5.70
CA VAL A 402 -0.44 19.53 4.30
C VAL A 402 -1.92 19.74 4.00
N VAL A 403 -2.22 20.53 2.97
CA VAL A 403 -3.58 20.87 2.52
C VAL A 403 -3.71 20.44 1.06
N GLU A 404 -4.71 19.61 0.77
CA GLU A 404 -5.06 19.18 -0.58
C GLU A 404 -6.36 19.89 -1.00
N GLU A 405 -6.36 20.45 -2.20
CA GLU A 405 -7.52 21.08 -2.83
C GLU A 405 -7.74 20.44 -4.21
N ARG A 406 -8.99 20.23 -4.59
CA ARG A 406 -9.36 19.62 -5.88
C ARG A 406 -10.35 20.53 -6.61
N HIS A 407 -10.04 20.89 -7.84
CA HIS A 407 -10.87 21.73 -8.70
C HIS A 407 -11.19 21.00 -10.00
N LEU A 408 -12.47 20.65 -10.17
CA LEU A 408 -12.97 19.95 -11.35
C LEU A 408 -13.16 20.89 -12.58
N GLN A 409 -13.07 22.21 -12.36
CA GLN A 409 -13.25 23.16 -13.45
C GLN A 409 -12.11 23.07 -14.46
N PRO A 410 -12.39 23.25 -15.77
CA PRO A 410 -11.36 23.27 -16.80
C PRO A 410 -10.34 24.38 -16.55
N THR A 411 -9.07 24.06 -16.77
CA THR A 411 -7.97 25.00 -16.78
C THR A 411 -7.40 25.10 -18.20
N ASP A 412 -6.39 25.95 -18.41
CA ASP A 412 -5.64 25.99 -19.69
C ASP A 412 -4.94 24.64 -20.01
N TYR A 413 -4.92 23.71 -19.04
CA TYR A 413 -4.29 22.39 -19.11
C TYR A 413 -5.31 21.28 -18.81
N ALA A 414 -5.19 20.14 -19.51
CA ALA A 414 -6.04 18.97 -19.24
C ALA A 414 -5.91 18.48 -17.79
N SER A 415 -4.69 18.59 -17.23
CA SER A 415 -4.37 18.28 -15.84
C SER A 415 -3.28 19.22 -15.35
N LEU A 416 -3.48 19.85 -14.20
CA LEU A 416 -2.55 20.79 -13.59
C LEU A 416 -2.34 20.48 -12.12
N ILE A 417 -1.10 20.46 -11.68
CA ILE A 417 -0.71 20.40 -10.27
C ILE A 417 -0.11 21.76 -9.90
N VAL A 418 -0.66 22.42 -8.87
CA VAL A 418 -0.09 23.64 -8.30
C VAL A 418 0.34 23.35 -6.88
N ALA A 419 1.62 23.53 -6.59
CA ALA A 419 2.20 23.35 -5.27
C ALA A 419 2.65 24.69 -4.70
N THR A 420 2.22 25.00 -3.48
CA THR A 420 2.64 26.17 -2.72
C THR A 420 3.26 25.74 -1.40
N VAL A 421 4.44 26.22 -1.11
CA VAL A 421 5.16 26.00 0.14
C VAL A 421 5.28 27.34 0.87
N ARG A 422 4.75 27.38 2.11
CA ARG A 422 4.90 28.50 3.02
C ARG A 422 5.93 28.18 4.09
N THR A 423 6.94 29.01 4.19
CA THR A 423 7.94 29.01 5.26
C THR A 423 7.69 30.17 6.22
N HIS A 424 8.48 30.28 7.27
CA HIS A 424 8.43 31.45 8.15
C HIS A 424 9.04 32.72 7.53
N LEU A 425 9.69 32.62 6.36
CA LEU A 425 10.34 33.72 5.65
C LEU A 425 9.61 34.13 4.38
N GLU A 426 9.06 33.16 3.64
CA GLU A 426 8.50 33.41 2.30
C GLU A 426 7.44 32.36 1.94
N GLU A 427 6.66 32.66 0.91
CA GLU A 427 5.77 31.73 0.24
C GLU A 427 6.19 31.64 -1.23
N ARG A 428 6.34 30.41 -1.73
CA ARG A 428 6.76 30.10 -3.10
C ARG A 428 5.82 29.10 -3.73
N SER A 429 5.62 29.23 -5.03
CA SER A 429 4.72 28.34 -5.76
C SER A 429 5.33 27.84 -7.07
N VAL A 430 4.92 26.63 -7.47
CA VAL A 430 5.23 26.07 -8.77
C VAL A 430 4.02 25.34 -9.33
N ALA A 431 3.76 25.48 -10.63
CA ALA A 431 2.73 24.70 -11.31
C ALA A 431 3.37 23.80 -12.37
N GLY A 432 2.82 22.60 -12.53
CA GLY A 432 3.30 21.62 -13.49
C GLY A 432 2.17 20.87 -14.18
N ALA A 433 2.42 20.45 -15.41
CA ALA A 433 1.52 19.66 -16.24
C ALA A 433 2.28 18.53 -16.93
N VAL A 434 1.56 17.50 -17.35
CA VAL A 434 2.11 16.39 -18.15
C VAL A 434 1.53 16.49 -19.56
N PHE A 435 2.41 16.57 -20.54
CA PHE A 435 2.02 16.65 -21.95
C PHE A 435 2.23 15.30 -22.64
N GLN A 436 1.24 14.88 -23.40
CA GLN A 436 1.32 13.62 -24.15
C GLN A 436 2.48 13.69 -25.18
N GLY A 437 3.34 12.68 -25.18
CA GLY A 437 4.50 12.60 -26.08
C GLY A 437 5.68 13.52 -25.73
N VAL A 438 5.52 14.43 -24.76
CA VAL A 438 6.58 15.36 -24.31
C VAL A 438 7.02 15.07 -22.87
N GLY A 439 6.08 14.67 -22.02
CA GLY A 439 6.33 14.35 -20.61
C GLY A 439 6.03 15.50 -19.64
N PRO A 440 6.58 15.43 -18.41
CA PRO A 440 6.38 16.44 -17.37
C PRO A 440 7.01 17.79 -17.70
N ARG A 441 6.30 18.88 -17.38
CA ARG A 441 6.78 20.25 -17.53
C ARG A 441 6.38 21.11 -16.34
N LEU A 442 7.28 21.98 -15.88
CA LEU A 442 6.92 23.12 -15.05
C LEU A 442 6.36 24.21 -15.96
N VAL A 443 5.16 24.68 -15.67
CA VAL A 443 4.45 25.66 -16.52
C VAL A 443 4.31 27.03 -15.86
N GLN A 444 4.53 27.13 -14.54
CA GLN A 444 4.61 28.37 -13.79
C GLN A 444 5.59 28.27 -12.62
N ILE A 445 6.29 29.38 -12.31
CA ILE A 445 7.09 29.58 -11.11
C ILE A 445 6.67 30.95 -10.53
N ASP A 446 6.15 31.00 -9.29
CA ASP A 446 5.61 32.19 -8.64
C ASP A 446 4.62 33.00 -9.52
N GLY A 447 3.81 32.25 -10.30
CA GLY A 447 2.85 32.84 -11.24
C GLY A 447 3.45 33.40 -12.54
N TYR A 448 4.76 33.27 -12.77
CA TYR A 448 5.39 33.55 -14.05
C TYR A 448 5.29 32.34 -14.98
N ARG A 449 4.78 32.51 -16.20
CA ARG A 449 4.69 31.42 -17.18
C ARG A 449 6.07 31.00 -17.65
N VAL A 450 6.33 29.71 -17.60
CA VAL A 450 7.55 29.04 -18.08
C VAL A 450 7.18 27.74 -18.79
N ASP A 451 8.13 27.13 -19.48
CA ASP A 451 8.02 25.79 -20.05
C ASP A 451 9.36 25.07 -19.84
N VAL A 452 9.52 24.36 -18.74
CA VAL A 452 10.79 23.78 -18.31
C VAL A 452 10.63 22.28 -18.05
N ALA A 453 11.48 21.46 -18.65
CA ALA A 453 11.60 20.07 -18.29
C ALA A 453 12.26 19.98 -16.89
N PRO A 454 11.61 19.35 -15.89
CA PRO A 454 12.16 19.30 -14.53
C PRO A 454 13.21 18.17 -14.38
N GLU A 455 14.35 18.31 -15.06
CA GLU A 455 15.46 17.35 -15.07
C GLU A 455 16.82 18.05 -15.14
N GLY A 456 17.88 17.44 -14.58
CA GLY A 456 19.22 18.01 -14.55
C GLY A 456 19.34 19.24 -13.65
N HIS A 457 20.17 20.21 -14.05
CA HIS A 457 20.50 21.38 -13.25
C HIS A 457 19.90 22.66 -13.86
N ALA A 458 19.33 23.52 -13.02
CA ALA A 458 18.81 24.81 -13.41
C ALA A 458 19.37 25.95 -12.55
N ILE A 459 19.60 27.09 -13.16
CA ILE A 459 19.89 28.35 -12.48
C ILE A 459 18.67 29.24 -12.64
N LEU A 460 18.10 29.72 -11.56
CA LEU A 460 17.00 30.66 -11.52
C LEU A 460 17.55 32.04 -11.18
N VAL A 461 17.20 33.03 -12.01
CA VAL A 461 17.56 34.43 -11.80
C VAL A 461 16.28 35.23 -11.64
N GLU A 462 16.02 35.75 -10.45
CA GLU A 462 14.96 36.73 -10.20
C GLU A 462 15.51 38.12 -10.54
N GLN A 463 14.81 38.88 -11.40
CA GLN A 463 15.31 40.13 -11.92
C GLN A 463 14.19 41.14 -12.21
N ILE A 464 14.57 42.42 -12.42
CA ILE A 464 13.73 43.38 -13.11
C ILE A 464 14.03 43.28 -14.63
N ASP A 465 12.99 43.14 -15.46
CA ASP A 465 13.11 42.95 -16.90
C ASP A 465 13.77 44.18 -17.57
N ARG A 466 15.08 44.08 -17.82
CA ARG A 466 15.88 45.16 -18.48
C ARG A 466 16.75 44.60 -19.59
N PRO A 467 16.97 45.37 -20.67
CA PRO A 467 17.91 45.00 -21.73
C PRO A 467 19.33 44.72 -21.17
N GLY A 468 20.01 43.74 -21.74
CA GLY A 468 21.41 43.41 -21.42
C GLY A 468 21.62 42.34 -20.37
N ILE A 469 20.64 42.01 -19.51
CA ILE A 469 20.80 41.01 -18.42
C ILE A 469 21.08 39.63 -18.99
N ILE A 470 20.29 39.19 -20.00
CA ILE A 470 20.47 37.86 -20.63
C ILE A 470 21.89 37.74 -21.19
N GLY A 471 22.38 38.77 -21.91
CA GLY A 471 23.73 38.77 -22.47
C GLY A 471 24.81 38.68 -21.41
N ARG A 472 24.63 39.38 -20.28
CA ARG A 472 25.59 39.39 -19.17
C ARG A 472 25.66 38.06 -18.44
N VAL A 473 24.49 37.49 -18.15
CA VAL A 473 24.39 36.16 -17.51
C VAL A 473 24.97 35.09 -18.43
N GLY A 474 24.60 35.09 -19.73
CA GLY A 474 25.12 34.12 -20.70
C GLY A 474 26.64 34.26 -20.89
N THR A 475 27.18 35.47 -20.92
CA THR A 475 28.62 35.70 -21.02
C THR A 475 29.37 35.15 -19.81
N LEU A 476 28.86 35.39 -18.58
CA LEU A 476 29.49 34.89 -17.36
C LEU A 476 29.50 33.37 -17.31
N LEU A 477 28.38 32.71 -17.68
CA LEU A 477 28.30 31.25 -17.74
C LEU A 477 29.30 30.69 -18.76
N GLY A 478 29.35 31.26 -19.98
CA GLY A 478 30.26 30.83 -21.03
C GLY A 478 31.75 31.02 -20.67
N GLN A 479 32.11 32.13 -20.03
CA GLN A 479 33.48 32.38 -19.53
C GLN A 479 33.93 31.38 -18.47
N ASN A 480 32.98 30.77 -17.76
CA ASN A 480 33.23 29.73 -16.76
C ASN A 480 32.98 28.30 -17.29
N ASN A 481 32.94 28.12 -18.62
CA ASN A 481 32.71 26.83 -19.28
C ASN A 481 31.40 26.13 -18.88
N ILE A 482 30.38 26.87 -18.50
CA ILE A 482 29.02 26.32 -18.24
C ILE A 482 28.20 26.44 -19.51
N ASN A 483 27.84 25.31 -20.10
CA ASN A 483 26.99 25.29 -21.29
C ASN A 483 25.51 25.47 -20.89
N ILE A 484 24.81 26.30 -21.67
CA ILE A 484 23.39 26.58 -21.52
C ILE A 484 22.64 25.67 -22.50
N ALA A 485 21.88 24.70 -21.99
CA ALA A 485 21.07 23.79 -22.78
C ALA A 485 19.73 24.46 -23.21
N PHE A 486 19.17 25.27 -22.31
CA PHE A 486 17.90 25.97 -22.53
C PHE A 486 17.84 27.23 -21.64
N MET A 487 17.19 28.30 -22.13
CA MET A 487 16.96 29.51 -21.35
C MET A 487 15.59 30.09 -21.69
N GLN A 488 14.85 30.45 -20.65
CA GLN A 488 13.56 31.12 -20.80
C GLN A 488 13.39 32.24 -19.76
N VAL A 489 12.76 33.34 -20.16
CA VAL A 489 12.36 34.43 -19.26
C VAL A 489 10.85 34.50 -19.18
N GLY A 490 10.32 34.28 -18.00
CA GLY A 490 8.90 34.48 -17.65
C GLY A 490 8.70 35.88 -17.08
N ARG A 491 7.76 36.66 -17.63
CA ARG A 491 7.39 37.99 -17.14
C ARG A 491 5.88 38.21 -17.17
N LYS A 492 5.35 39.06 -16.30
CA LYS A 492 3.94 39.47 -16.26
C LYS A 492 3.73 40.78 -17.06
N GLU A 493 4.70 41.69 -17.00
CA GLU A 493 4.67 42.99 -17.67
C GLU A 493 6.07 43.42 -18.13
N VAL A 494 6.14 44.28 -19.11
CA VAL A 494 7.40 44.82 -19.63
C VAL A 494 8.04 45.73 -18.58
N GLY A 495 9.32 45.50 -18.26
CA GLY A 495 10.05 46.29 -17.26
C GLY A 495 9.73 45.95 -15.81
N GLY A 496 8.81 45.01 -15.56
CA GLY A 496 8.46 44.51 -14.23
C GLY A 496 9.40 43.42 -13.73
N LYS A 497 9.00 42.74 -12.65
CA LYS A 497 9.73 41.55 -12.16
C LYS A 497 9.61 40.41 -13.16
N ALA A 498 10.69 39.67 -13.32
CA ALA A 498 10.77 38.49 -14.20
C ALA A 498 11.60 37.39 -13.54
N VAL A 499 11.34 36.14 -13.93
CA VAL A 499 12.14 34.97 -13.57
C VAL A 499 12.78 34.43 -14.85
N MET A 500 14.10 34.30 -14.85
CA MET A 500 14.85 33.62 -15.90
C MET A 500 15.23 32.22 -15.38
N VAL A 501 14.87 31.20 -16.13
CA VAL A 501 15.24 29.79 -15.88
C VAL A 501 16.27 29.41 -16.93
N ILE A 502 17.42 28.91 -16.48
CA ILE A 502 18.56 28.52 -17.31
C ILE A 502 18.89 27.06 -16.99
N MET A 503 18.63 26.18 -17.95
CA MET A 503 19.06 24.77 -17.84
C MET A 503 20.53 24.67 -18.24
N VAL A 504 21.34 24.04 -17.44
CA VAL A 504 22.79 23.90 -17.64
C VAL A 504 23.22 22.41 -17.57
N ASP A 505 24.24 22.07 -18.38
CA ASP A 505 24.74 20.68 -18.43
C ASP A 505 25.47 20.25 -17.16
N THR A 506 26.11 21.21 -16.48
CA THR A 506 26.87 21.01 -15.24
C THR A 506 26.50 22.05 -14.19
N PRO A 507 26.50 21.72 -12.91
CA PRO A 507 26.16 22.69 -11.87
C PRO A 507 27.22 23.80 -11.79
N ALA A 508 26.74 25.04 -11.61
CA ALA A 508 27.62 26.18 -11.41
C ALA A 508 28.25 26.17 -10.01
N PRO A 509 29.54 26.47 -9.90
CA PRO A 509 30.18 26.56 -8.58
C PRO A 509 29.66 27.77 -7.78
N PRO A 510 29.70 27.72 -6.43
CA PRO A 510 29.17 28.77 -5.57
C PRO A 510 29.71 30.17 -5.86
N GLU A 511 30.97 30.28 -6.26
CA GLU A 511 31.65 31.54 -6.61
C GLU A 511 31.01 32.16 -7.85
N LEU A 512 30.64 31.36 -8.84
CA LEU A 512 29.97 31.84 -10.06
C LEU A 512 28.55 32.31 -9.74
N LEU A 513 27.81 31.58 -8.86
CA LEU A 513 26.49 32.03 -8.43
C LEU A 513 26.56 33.36 -7.67
N ALA A 514 27.62 33.62 -6.89
CA ALA A 514 27.86 34.90 -6.24
C ALA A 514 28.17 36.01 -7.26
N GLN A 515 28.97 35.73 -8.29
CA GLN A 515 29.25 36.66 -9.38
C GLN A 515 27.98 37.01 -10.18
N LEU A 516 27.13 36.00 -10.47
CA LEU A 516 25.87 36.22 -11.15
C LEU A 516 24.92 37.14 -10.36
N ARG A 517 24.88 37.03 -9.02
CA ARG A 517 24.05 37.91 -8.16
C ARG A 517 24.45 39.38 -8.26
N THR A 518 25.72 39.66 -8.48
CA THR A 518 26.29 41.02 -8.58
C THR A 518 26.51 41.47 -10.01
N ALA A 519 26.18 40.66 -11.01
CA ALA A 519 26.48 40.93 -12.40
C ALA A 519 25.73 42.16 -12.97
N HIS A 520 24.55 42.48 -12.42
CA HIS A 520 23.73 43.64 -12.80
C HIS A 520 22.86 44.08 -11.62
N ASP A 521 22.64 45.37 -11.46
CA ASP A 521 21.79 45.97 -10.39
C ASP A 521 20.32 45.55 -10.41
N ALA A 522 19.84 45.12 -11.57
CA ALA A 522 18.49 44.62 -11.76
C ALA A 522 18.34 43.12 -11.41
N ILE A 523 19.40 42.39 -11.09
CA ILE A 523 19.35 41.01 -10.59
C ILE A 523 19.03 41.08 -9.10
N LEU A 524 17.93 40.42 -8.69
CA LEU A 524 17.42 40.45 -7.33
C LEU A 524 17.92 39.25 -6.53
N ASP A 525 17.91 38.05 -7.15
CA ASP A 525 18.42 36.82 -6.54
C ASP A 525 18.84 35.79 -7.61
N VAL A 526 19.76 34.88 -7.23
CA VAL A 526 20.20 33.77 -8.09
C VAL A 526 20.25 32.53 -7.25
N ARG A 527 19.54 31.50 -7.70
CA ARG A 527 19.51 30.18 -7.03
C ARG A 527 19.78 29.07 -8.03
N GLN A 528 20.45 28.03 -7.59
CA GLN A 528 20.64 26.82 -8.37
C GLN A 528 19.77 25.72 -7.81
N VAL A 529 19.17 24.93 -8.70
CA VAL A 529 18.30 23.80 -8.39
C VAL A 529 18.78 22.57 -9.14
N ASP A 530 18.83 21.45 -8.46
CA ASP A 530 19.05 20.13 -9.04
C ASP A 530 17.73 19.35 -9.04
N PHE A 531 17.18 19.11 -10.21
CA PHE A 531 15.98 18.29 -10.39
C PHE A 531 16.27 16.78 -10.29
N GLY A 532 17.53 16.36 -10.40
CA GLY A 532 17.98 14.97 -10.52
C GLY A 532 18.08 14.51 -11.98
N PRO A 533 18.47 13.24 -12.21
CA PRO A 533 18.72 12.70 -13.55
C PRO A 533 17.46 12.73 -14.42
N PRO A 534 17.62 12.69 -15.76
CA PRO A 534 16.49 12.57 -16.68
C PRO A 534 15.60 11.37 -16.33
N LEU A 535 14.30 11.57 -16.49
CA LEU A 535 13.33 10.49 -16.32
C LEU A 535 13.48 9.50 -17.48
N PRO A 536 13.39 8.17 -17.24
CA PRO A 536 13.35 7.22 -18.33
C PRO A 536 12.14 7.54 -19.20
N LEU A 537 12.38 7.77 -20.50
CA LEU A 537 11.31 7.97 -21.47
C LEU A 537 10.38 6.77 -21.39
N SER A 538 9.11 6.98 -21.10
CA SER A 538 8.06 5.96 -21.13
C SER A 538 7.84 5.55 -22.60
N GLY A 539 8.58 4.55 -23.06
CA GLY A 539 8.49 4.13 -24.46
C GLY A 539 9.52 3.10 -24.90
N GLY A 540 9.80 2.14 -24.05
CA GLY A 540 10.54 0.93 -24.42
C GLY A 540 9.88 -0.27 -23.80
N MET A 541 8.86 -0.83 -24.48
CA MET A 541 8.59 -2.25 -24.27
C MET A 541 9.77 -3.05 -24.87
N PRO A 542 10.29 -4.07 -24.16
CA PRO A 542 10.76 -5.25 -24.86
C PRO A 542 9.58 -6.15 -25.20
#